data_ad58ae2215e79ef1adb350817a35f6b6
#
_entry.id   ad58ae2215e79ef1adb350817a35f6b6
#
_cell.length_a   1.000
_cell.length_b   1.000
_cell.length_c   1.000
_cell.angle_alpha   90.00
_cell.angle_beta   90.00
_cell.angle_gamma   90.00
#
_symmetry.space_group_name_H-M   'P 1'
#
loop_
_entity.id
_entity.type
_entity.pdbx_description
1 polymer ?
#
loop_
_entity_poly.entity_id
_entity_poly.type
_entity_poly.pdbx_seq_one_letter_code
_entity_poly.pdbx_strand_id
1 'polypeptide(L)'
;MARVVRPGGRLVLADIDFETVAVDHPDRELTRRILHWRCDHHGGDNWSGRKLLRRARVAGLEDVQVTPVSVTAFDEKSALTLSLWRSAEVARDGGAITAEEHDAWIATLKDRILAGRFFAGVTYYILKGWIS
;
A
#
# COMPACT_ATOMS: atom_id res chain seq x y z
N MET A 1 -18.07 -8.17 9.16
CA MET A 1 -17.98 -9.34 8.26
C MET A 1 -18.12 -10.68 8.99
N ALA A 2 -17.48 -10.90 10.14
CA ALA A 2 -17.64 -12.18 10.86
C ALA A 2 -19.10 -12.59 11.12
N ARG A 3 -20.00 -11.64 11.36
CA ARG A 3 -21.43 -11.91 11.61
C ARG A 3 -22.22 -12.53 10.45
N VAL A 4 -21.70 -12.48 9.23
CA VAL A 4 -22.38 -13.02 8.04
C VAL A 4 -21.87 -14.40 7.65
N VAL A 5 -20.86 -14.90 8.34
CA VAL A 5 -20.30 -16.24 8.12
C VAL A 5 -20.91 -17.18 9.15
N ARG A 6 -21.50 -18.27 8.70
CA ARG A 6 -22.08 -19.29 9.59
C ARG A 6 -21.00 -20.00 10.41
N PRO A 7 -21.33 -20.56 11.59
CA PRO A 7 -20.42 -21.41 12.35
C PRO A 7 -19.82 -22.51 11.48
N GLY A 8 -18.52 -22.78 11.64
CA GLY A 8 -17.75 -23.70 10.78
C GLY A 8 -17.40 -23.13 9.40
N GLY A 9 -17.81 -21.92 9.11
CA GLY A 9 -17.50 -21.26 7.84
C GLY A 9 -16.07 -20.70 7.77
N ARG A 10 -15.53 -20.66 6.55
CA ARG A 10 -14.21 -20.08 6.27
C ARG A 10 -14.35 -18.62 5.85
N LEU A 11 -13.48 -17.79 6.37
CA LEU A 11 -13.32 -16.39 5.95
C LEU A 11 -11.95 -16.19 5.30
N VAL A 12 -11.94 -15.51 4.18
CA VAL A 12 -10.71 -15.04 3.51
C VAL A 12 -10.80 -13.53 3.38
N LEU A 13 -9.78 -12.83 3.85
CA LEU A 13 -9.65 -11.39 3.76
C LEU A 13 -8.32 -11.05 3.08
N ALA A 14 -8.33 -9.99 2.30
CA ALA A 14 -7.10 -9.44 1.74
C ALA A 14 -7.10 -7.93 1.95
N ASP A 15 -5.98 -7.39 2.35
CA ASP A 15 -5.81 -5.95 2.45
C ASP A 15 -4.35 -5.54 2.25
N ILE A 16 -4.17 -4.30 1.85
CA ILE A 16 -2.88 -3.71 1.55
C ILE A 16 -2.30 -3.04 2.79
N ASP A 17 -0.98 -3.05 2.87
CA ASP A 17 -0.24 -2.20 3.78
C ASP A 17 0.53 -1.14 2.98
N PHE A 18 -0.01 0.05 2.91
CA PHE A 18 0.57 1.12 2.10
C PHE A 18 1.94 1.60 2.58
N GLU A 19 2.31 1.38 3.84
CA GLU A 19 3.65 1.70 4.32
C GLU A 19 4.72 0.74 3.78
N THR A 20 4.31 -0.39 3.20
CA THR A 20 5.22 -1.30 2.51
C THR A 20 5.53 -0.89 1.07
N VAL A 21 5.00 0.23 0.59
CA VAL A 21 5.30 0.73 -0.75
C VAL A 21 6.78 1.05 -0.86
N ALA A 22 7.44 0.35 -1.78
CA ALA A 22 8.83 0.59 -2.16
C ALA A 22 8.87 1.22 -3.55
N VAL A 23 9.68 2.25 -3.71
CA VAL A 23 9.91 2.92 -4.99
C VAL A 23 11.41 3.11 -5.18
N ASP A 24 11.93 2.67 -6.33
CA ASP A 24 13.30 2.94 -6.70
C ASP A 24 13.43 4.39 -7.21
N HIS A 25 13.87 5.27 -6.32
CA HIS A 25 14.07 6.69 -6.59
C HIS A 25 15.39 7.17 -5.98
N PRO A 26 16.18 8.02 -6.66
CA PRO A 26 17.48 8.47 -6.15
C PRO A 26 17.36 9.36 -4.90
N ASP A 27 16.30 10.16 -4.79
CA ASP A 27 16.02 10.97 -3.60
C ASP A 27 15.22 10.16 -2.58
N ARG A 28 15.94 9.54 -1.66
CA ARG A 28 15.35 8.68 -0.62
C ARG A 28 14.57 9.47 0.42
N GLU A 29 15.02 10.66 0.77
CA GLU A 29 14.36 11.49 1.78
C GLU A 29 13.03 12.01 1.25
N LEU A 30 13.02 12.58 0.05
CA LEU A 30 11.80 13.05 -0.61
C LEU A 30 10.78 11.92 -0.79
N THR A 31 11.24 10.75 -1.24
CA THR A 31 10.38 9.57 -1.40
C THR A 31 9.73 9.17 -0.09
N ARG A 32 10.48 9.14 1.02
CA ARG A 32 9.92 8.85 2.35
C ARG A 32 8.89 9.89 2.79
N ARG A 33 9.17 11.18 2.60
CA ARG A 33 8.22 12.25 2.95
C ARG A 33 6.90 12.08 2.19
N ILE A 34 6.96 11.78 0.89
CA ILE A 34 5.77 11.54 0.07
C ILE A 34 4.97 10.33 0.57
N LEU A 35 5.62 9.18 0.68
CA LEU A 35 4.94 7.93 1.01
C LEU A 35 4.41 7.90 2.44
N HIS A 36 5.17 8.40 3.41
CA HIS A 36 4.72 8.47 4.80
C HIS A 36 3.59 9.47 4.98
N TRP A 37 3.67 10.65 4.33
CA TRP A 37 2.56 11.61 4.36
C TRP A 37 1.27 10.99 3.86
N ARG A 38 1.34 10.27 2.76
CA ARG A 38 0.17 9.55 2.24
C ARG A 38 -0.40 8.56 3.24
N CYS A 39 0.45 7.78 3.88
CA CYS A 39 0.02 6.81 4.89
C CYS A 39 -0.69 7.46 6.08
N ASP A 40 -0.22 8.62 6.49
CA ASP A 40 -0.70 9.29 7.70
C ASP A 40 -1.94 10.18 7.45
N HIS A 41 -2.13 10.69 6.23
CA HIS A 41 -3.08 11.78 5.98
C HIS A 41 -4.08 11.51 4.86
N HIS A 42 -3.97 10.43 4.10
CA HIS A 42 -4.83 10.22 2.94
C HIS A 42 -5.42 8.83 2.86
N GLY A 43 -6.72 8.77 2.60
CA GLY A 43 -7.48 7.53 2.50
C GLY A 43 -7.95 7.00 3.85
N GLY A 44 -8.26 5.72 3.88
CA GLY A 44 -8.70 5.03 5.09
C GLY A 44 -7.53 4.57 5.95
N ASP A 45 -7.64 3.36 6.48
CA ASP A 45 -6.59 2.75 7.28
C ASP A 45 -5.48 2.16 6.39
N ASN A 46 -4.47 2.96 6.08
CA ASN A 46 -3.34 2.54 5.26
C ASN A 46 -2.44 1.46 5.90
N TRP A 47 -2.68 1.15 7.16
CA TRP A 47 -2.07 0.03 7.89
C TRP A 47 -3.00 -1.18 8.01
N SER A 48 -4.08 -1.23 7.27
CA SER A 48 -5.10 -2.28 7.39
C SER A 48 -4.50 -3.68 7.23
N GLY A 49 -3.61 -3.86 6.25
CA GLY A 49 -2.98 -5.16 5.99
C GLY A 49 -2.28 -5.76 7.21
N ARG A 50 -1.41 -5.00 7.88
CA ARG A 50 -0.69 -5.47 9.09
C ARG A 50 -1.60 -5.71 10.30
N LYS A 51 -2.79 -5.15 10.29
CA LYS A 51 -3.77 -5.28 11.37
C LYS A 51 -4.70 -6.49 11.21
N LEU A 52 -4.69 -7.16 10.05
CA LEU A 52 -5.61 -8.26 9.75
C LEU A 52 -5.54 -9.38 10.80
N LEU A 53 -4.34 -9.83 11.16
CA LEU A 53 -4.17 -10.90 12.14
C LEU A 53 -4.82 -10.56 13.49
N ARG A 54 -4.50 -9.39 14.02
CA ARG A 54 -5.07 -8.94 15.31
C ARG A 54 -6.59 -8.82 15.23
N ARG A 55 -7.10 -8.21 14.15
CA ARG A 55 -8.54 -8.05 13.94
C ARG A 55 -9.27 -9.39 13.82
N ALA A 56 -8.68 -10.36 13.12
CA ALA A 56 -9.23 -11.70 12.97
C ALA A 56 -9.31 -12.41 14.32
N ARG A 57 -8.23 -12.36 15.12
CA ARG A 57 -8.19 -12.95 16.46
C ARG A 57 -9.23 -12.33 17.39
N VAL A 58 -9.35 -11.01 17.41
CA VAL A 58 -10.37 -10.29 18.21
C VAL A 58 -11.79 -10.65 17.75
N ALA A 59 -11.97 -10.94 16.46
CA ALA A 59 -13.27 -11.38 15.93
C ALA A 59 -13.58 -12.87 16.15
N GLY A 60 -12.71 -13.61 16.84
CA GLY A 60 -12.92 -15.01 17.18
C GLY A 60 -12.59 -16.00 16.06
N LEU A 61 -11.80 -15.59 15.05
CA LEU A 61 -11.35 -16.54 14.04
C LEU A 61 -10.28 -17.47 14.58
N GLU A 62 -10.42 -18.75 14.28
CA GLU A 62 -9.50 -19.83 14.63
C GLU A 62 -8.69 -20.27 13.41
N ASP A 63 -7.58 -20.98 13.65
CA ASP A 63 -6.65 -21.49 12.61
C ASP A 63 -6.25 -20.42 11.59
N VAL A 64 -5.99 -19.22 12.09
CA VAL A 64 -5.68 -18.05 11.26
C VAL A 64 -4.29 -18.19 10.65
N GLN A 65 -4.24 -18.09 9.33
CA GLN A 65 -3.02 -18.05 8.54
C GLN A 65 -2.95 -16.73 7.76
N VAL A 66 -1.77 -16.14 7.69
CA VAL A 66 -1.50 -14.91 6.93
C VAL A 66 -0.42 -15.18 5.89
N THR A 67 -0.71 -14.85 4.65
CA THR A 67 0.23 -14.99 3.53
C THR A 67 0.53 -13.61 2.94
N PRO A 68 1.79 -13.16 2.89
CA PRO A 68 2.17 -11.95 2.18
C PRO A 68 2.21 -12.20 0.67
N VAL A 69 1.73 -11.23 -0.09
CA VAL A 69 1.82 -11.22 -1.56
C VAL A 69 2.37 -9.89 -2.01
N SER A 70 3.54 -9.89 -2.62
CA SER A 70 4.14 -8.68 -3.19
C SER A 70 3.58 -8.45 -4.60
N VAL A 71 3.10 -7.23 -4.83
CA VAL A 71 2.70 -6.73 -6.14
C VAL A 71 3.75 -5.74 -6.61
N THR A 72 4.27 -5.94 -7.80
CA THR A 72 5.32 -5.10 -8.39
C THR A 72 4.80 -4.31 -9.59
N ALA A 73 5.41 -3.15 -9.82
CA ALA A 73 5.09 -2.25 -10.91
C ALA A 73 6.36 -1.92 -11.70
N PHE A 74 6.28 -2.02 -13.02
CA PHE A 74 7.39 -1.79 -13.94
C PHE A 74 7.06 -0.77 -15.02
N ASP A 75 5.81 -0.33 -15.13
CA ASP A 75 5.31 0.58 -16.15
C ASP A 75 4.36 1.62 -15.57
N GLU A 76 3.92 2.57 -16.40
CA GLU A 76 3.05 3.65 -15.95
C GLU A 76 1.69 3.15 -15.45
N LYS A 77 1.10 2.17 -16.12
CA LYS A 77 -0.20 1.60 -15.72
C LYS A 77 -0.14 0.99 -14.32
N SER A 78 0.88 0.21 -14.05
CA SER A 78 1.08 -0.40 -12.72
C SER A 78 1.49 0.63 -11.67
N ALA A 79 2.24 1.69 -12.04
CA ALA A 79 2.52 2.82 -11.16
C ALA A 79 1.25 3.55 -10.73
N LEU A 80 0.30 3.75 -11.65
CA LEU A 80 -1.02 4.30 -11.35
C LEU A 80 -1.81 3.42 -10.39
N THR A 81 -1.76 2.11 -10.57
CA THR A 81 -2.40 1.13 -9.67
C THR A 81 -1.86 1.23 -8.24
N LEU A 82 -0.58 1.52 -8.05
CA LEU A 82 0.03 1.79 -6.75
C LEU A 82 -0.24 3.20 -6.21
N SER A 83 -1.01 4.01 -6.95
CA SER A 83 -1.36 5.39 -6.56
C SER A 83 -0.14 6.30 -6.32
N LEU A 84 0.96 6.11 -7.04
CA LEU A 84 2.20 6.87 -6.81
C LEU A 84 2.02 8.35 -7.12
N TRP A 85 1.37 8.68 -8.24
CA TRP A 85 1.09 10.08 -8.60
C TRP A 85 0.22 10.75 -7.57
N ARG A 86 -0.84 10.07 -7.14
CA ARG A 86 -1.73 10.56 -6.10
C ARG A 86 -1.02 10.75 -4.76
N SER A 87 -0.07 9.89 -4.44
CA SER A 87 0.75 10.04 -3.21
C SER A 87 1.55 11.35 -3.22
N ALA A 88 2.16 11.69 -4.36
CA ALA A 88 2.89 12.95 -4.51
C ALA A 88 1.96 14.17 -4.48
N GLU A 89 0.81 14.10 -5.14
CA GLU A 89 -0.20 15.18 -5.13
C GLU A 89 -0.68 15.51 -3.72
N VAL A 90 -1.09 14.50 -2.94
CA VAL A 90 -1.60 14.75 -1.58
C VAL A 90 -0.51 15.25 -0.65
N ALA A 91 0.73 14.82 -0.82
CA ALA A 91 1.86 15.33 -0.05
C ALA A 91 2.15 16.80 -0.38
N ARG A 92 2.08 17.20 -1.65
CA ARG A 92 2.19 18.59 -2.10
C ARG A 92 1.04 19.44 -1.56
N ASP A 93 -0.19 19.00 -1.75
CA ASP A 93 -1.39 19.72 -1.33
C ASP A 93 -1.47 19.88 0.19
N GLY A 94 -0.94 18.93 0.93
CA GLY A 94 -0.81 18.99 2.38
C GLY A 94 0.40 19.76 2.89
N GLY A 95 1.25 20.28 2.02
CA GLY A 95 2.44 21.08 2.40
C GLY A 95 3.64 20.26 2.88
N ALA A 96 3.64 18.93 2.70
CA ALA A 96 4.76 18.09 3.08
C ALA A 96 5.95 18.20 2.11
N ILE A 97 5.66 18.55 0.86
CA ILE A 97 6.64 18.80 -0.19
C ILE A 97 6.26 20.04 -0.98
N THR A 98 7.23 20.65 -1.66
CA THR A 98 6.99 21.80 -2.54
C THR A 98 6.46 21.35 -3.90
N ALA A 99 5.94 22.29 -4.71
CA ALA A 99 5.55 22.03 -6.09
C ALA A 99 6.75 21.57 -6.94
N GLU A 100 7.92 22.18 -6.73
CA GLU A 100 9.16 21.83 -7.40
C GLU A 100 9.62 20.41 -7.04
N GLU A 101 9.53 20.03 -5.78
CA GLU A 101 9.84 18.67 -5.31
C GLU A 101 8.87 17.65 -5.91
N HIS A 102 7.57 17.96 -5.97
CA HIS A 102 6.55 17.13 -6.61
C HIS A 102 6.92 16.89 -8.08
N ASP A 103 7.16 17.97 -8.83
CA ASP A 103 7.42 17.88 -10.26
C ASP A 103 8.71 17.11 -10.56
N ALA A 104 9.77 17.35 -9.78
CA ALA A 104 11.05 16.65 -9.91
C ALA A 104 10.91 15.15 -9.62
N TRP A 105 10.15 14.79 -8.56
CA TRP A 105 9.93 13.39 -8.20
C TRP A 105 9.16 12.63 -9.28
N ILE A 106 8.09 13.21 -9.79
CA ILE A 106 7.29 12.64 -10.89
C ILE A 106 8.11 12.53 -12.18
N ALA A 107 8.86 13.58 -12.55
CA ALA A 107 9.70 13.57 -13.75
C ALA A 107 10.73 12.44 -13.72
N THR A 108 11.40 12.22 -12.59
CA THR A 108 12.36 11.12 -12.41
C THR A 108 11.70 9.76 -12.62
N LEU A 109 10.51 9.53 -12.07
CA LEU A 109 9.80 8.26 -12.28
C LEU A 109 9.37 8.06 -13.73
N LYS A 110 8.87 9.10 -14.40
CA LYS A 110 8.51 9.05 -15.83
C LYS A 110 9.72 8.76 -16.71
N ASP A 111 10.85 9.37 -16.44
CA ASP A 111 12.10 9.10 -17.17
C ASP A 111 12.54 7.65 -17.00
N ARG A 112 12.41 7.09 -15.79
CA ARG A 112 12.70 5.68 -15.53
C ARG A 112 11.73 4.73 -16.23
N ILE A 113 10.44 5.08 -16.31
CA ILE A 113 9.45 4.31 -17.06
C ILE A 113 9.83 4.27 -18.55
N LEU A 114 10.12 5.42 -19.15
CA LEU A 114 10.54 5.51 -20.55
C LEU A 114 11.83 4.74 -20.84
N ALA A 115 12.75 4.71 -19.89
CA ALA A 115 14.02 3.99 -20.00
C ALA A 115 13.92 2.49 -19.67
N GLY A 116 12.73 1.99 -19.28
CA GLY A 116 12.55 0.60 -18.85
C GLY A 116 13.26 0.25 -17.54
N ARG A 117 13.47 1.24 -16.66
CA ARG A 117 14.22 1.11 -15.39
C ARG A 117 13.38 1.47 -14.17
N PHE A 118 12.08 1.57 -14.33
CA PHE A 118 11.17 1.85 -13.22
C PHE A 118 10.89 0.59 -12.40
N PHE A 119 10.89 0.75 -11.08
CA PHE A 119 10.47 -0.28 -10.15
C PHE A 119 9.71 0.33 -8.97
N ALA A 120 8.59 -0.28 -8.63
CA ALA A 120 7.90 -0.06 -7.37
C ALA A 120 7.22 -1.36 -6.94
N GLY A 121 6.84 -1.45 -5.68
CA GLY A 121 6.13 -2.61 -5.15
C GLY A 121 5.40 -2.29 -3.86
N VAL A 122 4.49 -3.18 -3.48
CA VAL A 122 3.71 -3.10 -2.25
C VAL A 122 3.33 -4.49 -1.79
N THR A 123 3.13 -4.67 -0.48
CA THR A 123 2.67 -5.95 0.08
C THR A 123 1.18 -5.90 0.39
N TYR A 124 0.46 -6.89 -0.13
CA TYR A 124 -0.86 -7.30 0.34
C TYR A 124 -0.70 -8.44 1.34
N TYR A 125 -1.55 -8.47 2.34
CA TYR A 125 -1.67 -9.61 3.24
C TYR A 125 -3.00 -10.31 3.00
N ILE A 126 -2.94 -11.62 2.75
CA ILE A 126 -4.11 -12.47 2.60
C ILE A 126 -4.24 -13.31 3.86
N LEU A 127 -5.36 -13.16 4.54
CA LEU A 127 -5.67 -13.89 5.75
C LEU A 127 -6.78 -14.88 5.47
N LYS A 128 -6.63 -16.11 5.97
CA LYS A 128 -7.71 -17.09 6.04
C LYS A 128 -7.86 -17.59 7.47
N GLY A 129 -9.09 -17.92 7.84
CA GLY A 129 -9.42 -18.47 9.14
C GLY A 129 -10.84 -19.03 9.18
N TRP A 130 -11.20 -19.69 10.25
CA TRP A 130 -12.52 -20.30 10.44
C TRP A 130 -13.26 -19.66 11.59
N ILE A 131 -14.58 -19.66 11.51
CA ILE A 131 -15.45 -19.26 12.61
C ILE A 131 -15.93 -20.53 13.32
N SER A 132 -15.63 -20.61 14.60
CA SER A 132 -16.10 -21.69 15.47
C SER A 132 -17.63 -21.66 15.67
#